data_3f32826c0e9d59054d4602b6159171b8
#
_entry.id   3f32826c0e9d59054d4602b6159171b8
#
_cell.length_a   1.000
_cell.length_b   1.000
_cell.length_c   1.000
_cell.angle_alpha   90.00
_cell.angle_beta   90.00
_cell.angle_gamma   90.00
#
_symmetry.space_group_name_H-M   'P 1'
#
loop_
_entity.id
_entity.type
_entity.pdbx_description
1 polymer ?
#
loop_
_entity_poly.entity_id
_entity_poly.type
_entity_poly.pdbx_seq_one_letter_code
_entity_poly.pdbx_strand_id
1 'polypeptide(L)'
;LYREMSHEAWVKYPNTKGLYPRCGGFFYTNEETVSCGIIVQLKSLPEGLHTYDLYQAFKAQPTIAALIEGGEAIEYGGHLCPEYGLRRMPHRFTRDGAVVVGDAAGLVFANGMQIQGMNYALHSGKLAGAAIANCILKEDVSAKALDATYTKALKASFIFRDLKRFKSATKFLNHPSNFTWVPELLGKTANRVFREIGEEKIPAEKIMLKTRKELRKINKANKKGMGFFGIMRLGLLTRKL
;
A
#
# COMPACT_ATOMS: atom_id res chain seq x y z
N LEU A 1 8.81 8.73 0.99
CA LEU A 1 8.71 8.41 -0.44
C LEU A 1 7.34 8.77 -1.02
N TYR A 2 6.26 8.28 -0.45
CA TYR A 2 4.88 8.59 -0.87
C TYR A 2 4.59 10.10 -0.93
N ARG A 3 5.07 10.83 0.06
CA ARG A 3 4.86 12.27 0.16
C ARG A 3 5.70 13.05 -0.84
N GLU A 4 6.96 12.70 -0.99
CA GLU A 4 7.89 13.44 -1.85
C GLU A 4 7.49 13.36 -3.30
N MET A 5 7.15 12.19 -3.79
CA MET A 5 6.65 12.02 -5.16
C MET A 5 5.32 12.74 -5.39
N SER A 6 4.39 12.65 -4.44
CA SER A 6 3.12 13.34 -4.56
C SER A 6 3.29 14.85 -4.47
N HIS A 7 4.25 15.33 -3.66
CA HIS A 7 4.54 16.76 -3.53
C HIS A 7 5.18 17.30 -4.81
N GLU A 8 6.14 16.61 -5.40
CA GLU A 8 6.77 17.04 -6.65
C GLU A 8 5.82 17.01 -7.84
N ALA A 9 5.01 15.98 -7.96
CA ALA A 9 3.97 15.95 -8.97
C ALA A 9 2.98 17.11 -8.77
N TRP A 10 2.68 17.47 -7.53
CA TRP A 10 1.85 18.61 -7.20
C TRP A 10 2.50 19.94 -7.61
N VAL A 11 3.78 20.17 -7.29
CA VAL A 11 4.52 21.38 -7.64
C VAL A 11 4.66 21.52 -9.14
N LYS A 12 4.97 20.42 -9.84
CA LYS A 12 5.15 20.43 -11.29
C LYS A 12 3.83 20.56 -12.06
N TYR A 13 2.71 20.08 -11.48
CA TYR A 13 1.39 20.06 -12.11
C TYR A 13 0.31 20.71 -11.22
N PRO A 14 0.42 22.03 -10.92
CA PRO A 14 -0.44 22.72 -9.97
C PRO A 14 -1.92 22.77 -10.39
N ASN A 15 -2.21 22.59 -11.68
CA ASN A 15 -3.57 22.66 -12.23
C ASN A 15 -4.39 21.37 -12.06
N THR A 16 -3.95 20.44 -11.26
CA THR A 16 -4.64 19.14 -11.02
C THR A 16 -5.92 19.28 -10.17
N LYS A 17 -6.47 20.48 -9.99
CA LYS A 17 -7.72 20.77 -9.23
C LYS A 17 -7.77 20.11 -7.85
N GLY A 18 -6.64 20.06 -7.14
CA GLY A 18 -6.54 19.41 -5.83
C GLY A 18 -6.52 17.89 -5.88
N LEU A 19 -6.37 17.29 -7.04
CA LEU A 19 -6.14 15.87 -7.21
C LEU A 19 -4.64 15.61 -7.07
N TYR A 20 -4.27 14.90 -6.02
CA TYR A 20 -2.90 14.43 -5.85
C TYR A 20 -2.77 13.06 -6.51
N PRO A 21 -1.79 12.84 -7.42
CA PRO A 21 -1.53 11.51 -7.92
C PRO A 21 -1.13 10.63 -6.75
N ARG A 22 -1.89 9.56 -6.56
CA ARG A 22 -1.64 8.59 -5.50
C ARG A 22 -0.64 7.59 -6.02
N CYS A 23 0.59 7.77 -5.60
CA CYS A 23 1.70 6.93 -5.99
C CYS A 23 2.58 6.61 -4.79
N GLY A 24 3.36 5.57 -4.92
CA GLY A 24 4.40 5.19 -3.99
C GLY A 24 5.58 4.61 -4.72
N GLY A 25 6.79 4.84 -4.21
CA GLY A 25 7.99 4.24 -4.74
C GLY A 25 8.33 2.95 -4.01
N PHE A 26 9.01 2.05 -4.69
CA PHE A 26 9.66 0.89 -4.10
C PHE A 26 11.11 0.82 -4.55
N PHE A 27 11.93 0.28 -3.66
CA PHE A 27 13.33 0.02 -3.93
C PHE A 27 13.70 -1.30 -3.26
N TYR A 28 14.13 -2.27 -4.04
CA TYR A 28 14.56 -3.58 -3.56
C TYR A 28 16.00 -3.82 -3.92
N THR A 29 16.79 -4.26 -2.96
CA THR A 29 18.15 -4.76 -3.18
C THR A 29 18.06 -6.25 -3.46
N ASN A 30 18.53 -6.66 -4.61
CA ASN A 30 18.73 -8.06 -5.01
C ASN A 30 20.20 -8.43 -4.79
N GLU A 31 20.59 -9.64 -5.14
CA GLU A 31 21.95 -10.11 -4.94
C GLU A 31 22.98 -9.29 -5.71
N GLU A 32 22.73 -9.05 -7.01
CA GLU A 32 23.66 -8.29 -7.90
C GLU A 32 23.00 -7.07 -8.55
N THR A 33 21.73 -6.84 -8.31
CA THR A 33 20.96 -5.77 -8.95
C THR A 33 20.11 -5.02 -7.94
N VAL A 34 19.52 -3.92 -8.38
CA VAL A 34 18.44 -3.23 -7.65
C VAL A 34 17.20 -3.16 -8.51
N SER A 35 16.04 -3.34 -7.90
CA SER A 35 14.75 -3.12 -8.55
C SER A 35 14.11 -1.88 -7.96
N CYS A 36 13.91 -0.86 -8.77
CA CYS A 36 13.24 0.36 -8.33
C CYS A 36 12.07 0.69 -9.25
N GLY A 37 11.00 1.21 -8.67
CA GLY A 37 9.81 1.54 -9.43
C GLY A 37 8.78 2.30 -8.63
N ILE A 38 7.65 2.55 -9.27
CA ILE A 38 6.52 3.24 -8.66
C ILE A 38 5.23 2.43 -8.83
N ILE A 39 4.34 2.58 -7.87
CA ILE A 39 2.97 2.09 -7.93
C ILE A 39 2.06 3.32 -8.00
N VAL A 40 1.26 3.44 -9.04
CA VAL A 40 0.40 4.60 -9.28
C VAL A 40 -1.06 4.18 -9.36
N GLN A 41 -1.92 4.85 -8.60
CA GLN A 41 -3.35 4.68 -8.73
C GLN A 41 -3.84 5.44 -9.98
N LEU A 42 -4.13 4.73 -11.07
CA LEU A 42 -4.49 5.35 -12.36
C LEU A 42 -5.64 6.35 -12.27
N LYS A 43 -6.66 6.08 -11.43
CA LYS A 43 -7.78 6.99 -11.22
C LYS A 43 -7.37 8.36 -10.66
N SER A 44 -6.22 8.45 -10.00
CA SER A 44 -5.71 9.69 -9.40
C SER A 44 -4.73 10.42 -10.30
N LEU A 45 -4.41 9.86 -11.46
CA LEU A 45 -3.48 10.46 -12.41
C LEU A 45 -4.18 11.62 -13.12
N PRO A 46 -3.64 12.85 -13.05
CA PRO A 46 -4.18 13.99 -13.79
C PRO A 46 -4.02 13.78 -15.31
N GLU A 47 -4.88 14.43 -16.08
CA GLU A 47 -4.77 14.45 -17.53
C GLU A 47 -3.41 15.06 -17.96
N GLY A 48 -2.76 14.43 -18.92
CA GLY A 48 -1.45 14.86 -19.43
C GLY A 48 -0.26 14.46 -18.58
N LEU A 49 -0.46 13.83 -17.41
CA LEU A 49 0.63 13.29 -16.59
C LEU A 49 0.77 11.79 -16.84
N HIS A 50 1.93 11.37 -17.31
CA HIS A 50 2.22 9.96 -17.54
C HIS A 50 2.92 9.30 -16.35
N THR A 51 2.69 8.01 -16.16
CA THR A 51 3.39 7.23 -15.11
C THR A 51 4.90 7.27 -15.29
N TYR A 52 5.37 7.34 -16.52
CA TYR A 52 6.79 7.48 -16.84
C TYR A 52 7.40 8.76 -16.27
N ASP A 53 6.69 9.90 -16.36
CA ASP A 53 7.19 11.17 -15.79
C ASP A 53 7.34 11.08 -14.27
N LEU A 54 6.39 10.45 -13.59
CA LEU A 54 6.47 10.20 -12.16
C LEU A 54 7.62 9.25 -11.81
N TYR A 55 7.88 8.25 -12.64
CA TYR A 55 9.01 7.35 -12.45
C TYR A 55 10.35 8.06 -12.62
N GLN A 56 10.49 8.94 -13.61
CA GLN A 56 11.69 9.75 -13.78
C GLN A 56 11.89 10.71 -12.59
N ALA A 57 10.82 11.37 -12.13
CA ALA A 57 10.86 12.21 -10.93
C ALA A 57 11.27 11.42 -9.68
N PHE A 58 10.83 10.17 -9.55
CA PHE A 58 11.26 9.27 -8.46
C PHE A 58 12.75 8.96 -8.53
N LYS A 59 13.28 8.60 -9.71
CA LYS A 59 14.72 8.34 -9.88
C LYS A 59 15.57 9.58 -9.63
N ALA A 60 15.07 10.77 -9.96
CA ALA A 60 15.77 12.03 -9.76
C ALA A 60 15.82 12.50 -8.30
N GLN A 61 15.08 11.83 -7.36
CA GLN A 61 15.19 12.15 -5.94
C GLN A 61 16.64 11.92 -5.46
N PRO A 62 17.25 12.87 -4.73
CA PRO A 62 18.68 12.77 -4.35
C PRO A 62 19.04 11.45 -3.68
N THR A 63 18.17 10.95 -2.78
CA THR A 63 18.38 9.68 -2.08
C THR A 63 18.34 8.49 -3.04
N ILE A 64 17.43 8.49 -4.02
CA ILE A 64 17.29 7.40 -4.97
C ILE A 64 18.39 7.49 -6.03
N ALA A 65 18.65 8.70 -6.54
CA ALA A 65 19.71 8.95 -7.53
C ALA A 65 21.07 8.44 -7.03
N ALA A 66 21.44 8.74 -5.78
CA ALA A 66 22.69 8.27 -5.18
C ALA A 66 22.76 6.73 -5.06
N LEU A 67 21.61 6.05 -4.91
CA LEU A 67 21.56 4.58 -4.79
C LEU A 67 21.66 3.86 -6.15
N ILE A 68 21.38 4.56 -7.25
CA ILE A 68 21.42 4.00 -8.62
C ILE A 68 22.53 4.61 -9.48
N GLU A 69 23.35 5.48 -8.90
CA GLU A 69 24.46 6.14 -9.59
C GLU A 69 25.44 5.10 -10.16
N GLY A 70 25.82 5.28 -11.42
CA GLY A 70 26.71 4.36 -12.14
C GLY A 70 26.04 3.04 -12.57
N GLY A 71 24.77 2.81 -12.23
CA GLY A 71 24.03 1.63 -12.64
C GLY A 71 23.50 1.72 -14.07
N GLU A 72 23.39 0.57 -14.75
CA GLU A 72 22.77 0.43 -16.04
C GLU A 72 21.39 -0.22 -15.92
N ALA A 73 20.41 0.29 -16.68
CA ALA A 73 19.07 -0.30 -16.72
C ALA A 73 19.07 -1.55 -17.60
N ILE A 74 18.98 -2.73 -17.00
CA ILE A 74 19.00 -4.03 -17.69
C ILE A 74 17.61 -4.53 -18.07
N GLU A 75 16.58 -4.07 -17.38
CA GLU A 75 15.18 -4.48 -17.63
C GLU A 75 14.22 -3.35 -17.28
N TYR A 76 13.12 -3.27 -18.02
CA TYR A 76 12.00 -2.37 -17.76
C TYR A 76 10.68 -3.09 -17.99
N GLY A 77 9.73 -2.93 -17.07
CA GLY A 77 8.42 -3.54 -17.19
C GLY A 77 7.38 -2.86 -16.33
N GLY A 78 6.13 -3.24 -16.55
CA GLY A 78 5.01 -2.75 -15.74
C GLY A 78 3.77 -3.60 -15.97
N HIS A 79 2.91 -3.67 -14.96
CA HIS A 79 1.64 -4.38 -15.05
C HIS A 79 0.55 -3.67 -14.24
N LEU A 80 -0.70 -4.02 -14.49
CA LEU A 80 -1.86 -3.56 -13.75
C LEU A 80 -2.22 -4.55 -12.67
N CYS A 81 -2.40 -4.06 -11.43
CA CYS A 81 -2.89 -4.89 -10.34
C CYS A 81 -4.12 -4.26 -9.66
N PRO A 82 -5.10 -5.05 -9.22
CA PRO A 82 -6.28 -4.57 -8.51
C PRO A 82 -5.94 -4.30 -7.03
N GLU A 83 -5.84 -3.05 -6.63
CA GLU A 83 -5.41 -2.61 -5.29
C GLU A 83 -6.55 -2.56 -4.24
N TYR A 84 -7.76 -2.97 -4.59
CA TYR A 84 -8.94 -2.77 -3.74
C TYR A 84 -9.27 -3.94 -2.80
N GLY A 85 -8.40 -4.93 -2.68
CA GLY A 85 -8.59 -6.11 -1.82
C GLY A 85 -9.95 -6.76 -2.07
N LEU A 86 -10.67 -7.12 -0.98
CA LEU A 86 -11.95 -7.84 -1.04
C LEU A 86 -13.02 -7.26 -1.99
N ARG A 87 -12.95 -5.98 -2.32
CA ARG A 87 -13.98 -5.33 -3.16
C ARG A 87 -13.78 -5.55 -4.66
N ARG A 88 -12.61 -5.98 -5.07
CA ARG A 88 -12.23 -6.18 -6.48
C ARG A 88 -11.76 -7.59 -6.77
N MET A 89 -11.95 -8.50 -5.82
CA MET A 89 -11.71 -9.92 -6.06
C MET A 89 -12.71 -10.47 -7.08
N PRO A 90 -12.30 -11.45 -7.89
CA PRO A 90 -13.22 -12.20 -8.73
C PRO A 90 -14.26 -12.92 -7.86
N HIS A 91 -15.46 -13.08 -8.37
CA HIS A 91 -16.53 -13.79 -7.66
C HIS A 91 -16.19 -15.27 -7.45
N ARG A 92 -15.37 -15.85 -8.34
CA ARG A 92 -14.91 -17.23 -8.29
C ARG A 92 -13.41 -17.29 -8.48
N PHE A 93 -12.73 -18.12 -7.71
CA PHE A 93 -11.29 -18.37 -7.82
C PHE A 93 -10.97 -19.64 -8.63
N THR A 94 -12.00 -20.38 -9.02
CA THR A 94 -11.87 -21.69 -9.65
C THR A 94 -12.82 -21.83 -10.83
N ARG A 95 -12.39 -22.62 -11.80
CA ARG A 95 -13.19 -23.21 -12.88
C ARG A 95 -12.72 -24.63 -13.10
N ASP A 96 -13.40 -25.39 -13.97
CA ASP A 96 -12.95 -26.74 -14.35
C ASP A 96 -11.53 -26.65 -14.91
N GLY A 97 -10.60 -27.36 -14.29
CA GLY A 97 -9.19 -27.38 -14.65
C GLY A 97 -8.39 -26.11 -14.38
N ALA A 98 -8.95 -25.08 -13.73
CA ALA A 98 -8.26 -23.80 -13.56
C ALA A 98 -8.50 -23.17 -12.18
N VAL A 99 -7.45 -22.48 -11.66
CA VAL A 99 -7.50 -21.65 -10.46
C VAL A 99 -6.82 -20.32 -10.69
N VAL A 100 -7.26 -19.27 -9.98
CA VAL A 100 -6.67 -17.94 -10.04
C VAL A 100 -5.97 -17.65 -8.72
N VAL A 101 -4.72 -17.17 -8.78
CA VAL A 101 -3.86 -16.91 -7.61
C VAL A 101 -3.25 -15.52 -7.66
N GLY A 102 -2.66 -15.06 -6.57
CA GLY A 102 -1.89 -13.83 -6.50
C GLY A 102 -2.67 -12.59 -6.91
N ASP A 103 -2.01 -11.68 -7.62
CA ASP A 103 -2.57 -10.39 -8.05
C ASP A 103 -3.76 -10.57 -9.00
N ALA A 104 -3.74 -11.60 -9.84
CA ALA A 104 -4.86 -11.93 -10.72
C ALA A 104 -6.13 -12.30 -9.94
N ALA A 105 -5.98 -12.85 -8.71
CA ALA A 105 -7.07 -13.08 -7.78
C ALA A 105 -7.42 -11.86 -6.91
N GLY A 106 -6.78 -10.71 -7.13
CA GLY A 106 -6.96 -9.52 -6.33
C GLY A 106 -6.39 -9.62 -4.91
N LEU A 107 -5.42 -10.51 -4.70
CA LEU A 107 -4.81 -10.74 -3.38
C LEU A 107 -3.72 -9.70 -3.10
N VAL A 108 -4.09 -8.44 -3.15
CA VAL A 108 -3.22 -7.31 -2.83
C VAL A 108 -3.67 -6.66 -1.54
N PHE A 109 -2.75 -6.51 -0.61
CA PHE A 109 -2.97 -5.91 0.69
C PHE A 109 -2.47 -4.47 0.72
N ALA A 110 -3.30 -3.58 1.23
CA ALA A 110 -2.92 -2.20 1.49
C ALA A 110 -3.47 -1.77 2.86
N ASN A 111 -2.59 -1.39 3.79
CA ASN A 111 -2.99 -0.95 5.13
C ASN A 111 -2.85 0.55 5.38
N GLY A 112 -2.39 1.29 4.38
CA GLY A 112 -2.16 2.73 4.48
C GLY A 112 -0.70 3.14 4.67
N MET A 113 0.16 2.20 5.00
CA MET A 113 1.60 2.42 5.17
C MET A 113 2.43 1.54 4.22
N GLN A 114 1.91 0.40 3.83
CA GLN A 114 2.56 -0.54 2.95
C GLN A 114 1.56 -1.23 2.03
N ILE A 115 2.03 -1.59 0.84
CA ILE A 115 1.32 -2.42 -0.14
C ILE A 115 2.11 -3.73 -0.23
N GLN A 116 1.41 -4.85 -0.14
CA GLN A 116 1.99 -6.18 -0.19
C GLN A 116 1.19 -7.06 -1.15
N GLY A 117 1.88 -7.80 -2.00
CA GLY A 117 1.30 -8.77 -2.94
C GLY A 117 2.13 -10.05 -3.00
N MET A 118 3.47 -9.96 -3.01
CA MET A 118 4.36 -11.10 -3.20
C MET A 118 4.15 -12.24 -2.20
N ASN A 119 4.06 -11.95 -0.91
CA ASN A 119 3.79 -12.95 0.13
C ASN A 119 2.41 -13.61 -0.04
N TYR A 120 1.41 -12.86 -0.52
CA TYR A 120 0.08 -13.39 -0.80
C TYR A 120 0.06 -14.22 -2.07
N ALA A 121 0.79 -13.81 -3.10
CA ALA A 121 0.97 -14.58 -4.33
C ALA A 121 1.63 -15.93 -4.03
N LEU A 122 2.75 -15.93 -3.31
CA LEU A 122 3.46 -17.14 -2.90
C LEU A 122 2.57 -18.08 -2.07
N HIS A 123 1.86 -17.56 -1.07
CA HIS A 123 1.02 -18.37 -0.21
C HIS A 123 -0.20 -18.93 -0.95
N SER A 124 -0.86 -18.13 -1.79
CA SER A 124 -1.98 -18.58 -2.60
C SER A 124 -1.55 -19.60 -3.64
N GLY A 125 -0.37 -19.44 -4.25
CA GLY A 125 0.25 -20.41 -5.15
C GLY A 125 0.52 -21.74 -4.46
N LYS A 126 1.08 -21.72 -3.24
CA LYS A 126 1.27 -22.94 -2.42
C LYS A 126 -0.05 -23.66 -2.15
N LEU A 127 -1.10 -22.93 -1.76
CA LEU A 127 -2.42 -23.53 -1.51
C LEU A 127 -3.03 -24.09 -2.79
N ALA A 128 -2.87 -23.40 -3.92
CA ALA A 128 -3.35 -23.86 -5.21
C ALA A 128 -2.64 -25.13 -5.66
N GLY A 129 -1.30 -25.18 -5.57
CA GLY A 129 -0.52 -26.37 -5.91
C GLY A 129 -0.94 -27.59 -5.11
N ALA A 130 -1.10 -27.45 -3.79
CA ALA A 130 -1.57 -28.54 -2.94
C ALA A 130 -2.99 -28.99 -3.28
N ALA A 131 -3.90 -28.05 -3.58
CA ALA A 131 -5.27 -28.37 -3.96
C ALA A 131 -5.35 -29.07 -5.32
N ILE A 132 -4.61 -28.58 -6.32
CA ILE A 132 -4.55 -29.18 -7.66
C ILE A 132 -3.99 -30.60 -7.58
N ALA A 133 -2.87 -30.81 -6.88
CA ALA A 133 -2.29 -32.16 -6.70
C ALA A 133 -3.31 -33.12 -6.08
N ASN A 134 -4.04 -32.70 -5.05
CA ASN A 134 -5.09 -33.53 -4.43
C ASN A 134 -6.25 -33.83 -5.40
N CYS A 135 -6.67 -32.84 -6.22
CA CYS A 135 -7.74 -33.05 -7.19
C CYS A 135 -7.32 -33.97 -8.33
N ILE A 136 -6.07 -33.88 -8.80
CA ILE A 136 -5.51 -34.81 -9.83
C ILE A 136 -5.47 -36.23 -9.29
N LEU A 137 -4.98 -36.44 -8.06
CA LEU A 137 -4.95 -37.76 -7.43
C LEU A 137 -6.35 -38.39 -7.27
N LYS A 138 -7.39 -37.59 -7.22
CA LYS A 138 -8.80 -38.03 -7.16
C LYS A 138 -9.49 -38.07 -8.52
N GLU A 139 -8.76 -37.78 -9.59
CA GLU A 139 -9.28 -37.66 -10.94
C GLU A 139 -10.48 -36.69 -11.09
N ASP A 140 -10.59 -35.70 -10.19
CA ASP A 140 -11.65 -34.70 -10.19
C ASP A 140 -11.06 -33.28 -10.09
N VAL A 141 -10.90 -32.62 -11.23
CA VAL A 141 -10.46 -31.24 -11.37
C VAL A 141 -11.62 -30.26 -11.67
N SER A 142 -12.83 -30.65 -11.34
CA SER A 142 -14.00 -29.80 -11.49
C SER A 142 -13.90 -28.53 -10.63
N ALA A 143 -14.60 -27.48 -11.04
CA ALA A 143 -14.70 -26.24 -10.26
C ALA A 143 -15.20 -26.52 -8.84
N LYS A 144 -16.10 -27.49 -8.65
CA LYS A 144 -16.62 -27.89 -7.35
C LYS A 144 -15.54 -28.50 -6.46
N ALA A 145 -14.72 -29.40 -6.99
CA ALA A 145 -13.63 -30.03 -6.25
C ALA A 145 -12.53 -29.01 -5.90
N LEU A 146 -12.17 -28.15 -6.86
CA LEU A 146 -11.20 -27.07 -6.64
C LEU A 146 -11.71 -26.02 -5.66
N ASP A 147 -13.00 -25.69 -5.67
CA ASP A 147 -13.61 -24.79 -4.67
C ASP A 147 -13.58 -25.39 -3.27
N ALA A 148 -13.91 -26.67 -3.14
CA ALA A 148 -13.92 -27.39 -1.87
C ALA A 148 -12.51 -27.54 -1.25
N THR A 149 -11.48 -27.47 -2.06
CA THR A 149 -10.07 -27.55 -1.64
C THR A 149 -9.42 -26.16 -1.60
N TYR A 150 -9.09 -25.58 -2.75
CA TYR A 150 -8.36 -24.32 -2.86
C TYR A 150 -9.10 -23.13 -2.27
N THR A 151 -10.33 -22.85 -2.74
CA THR A 151 -11.07 -21.66 -2.29
C THR A 151 -11.35 -21.71 -0.80
N LYS A 152 -11.68 -22.88 -0.26
CA LYS A 152 -11.89 -23.08 1.17
C LYS A 152 -10.60 -22.81 1.97
N ALA A 153 -9.47 -23.36 1.55
CA ALA A 153 -8.17 -23.13 2.19
C ALA A 153 -7.75 -21.64 2.11
N LEU A 154 -7.92 -21.02 0.95
CA LEU A 154 -7.62 -19.60 0.74
C LEU A 154 -8.45 -18.71 1.67
N LYS A 155 -9.76 -18.94 1.78
CA LYS A 155 -10.66 -18.17 2.67
C LYS A 155 -10.35 -18.38 4.16
N ALA A 156 -9.81 -19.52 4.54
CA ALA A 156 -9.37 -19.85 5.91
C ALA A 156 -7.98 -19.29 6.23
N SER A 157 -7.20 -18.89 5.23
CA SER A 157 -5.82 -18.40 5.38
C SER A 157 -5.73 -17.02 6.04
N PHE A 158 -4.51 -16.64 6.42
CA PHE A 158 -4.23 -15.29 6.93
C PHE A 158 -4.54 -14.21 5.90
N ILE A 159 -4.41 -14.49 4.60
CA ILE A 159 -4.70 -13.55 3.52
C ILE A 159 -6.11 -12.96 3.68
N PHE A 160 -7.13 -13.81 3.80
CA PHE A 160 -8.51 -13.33 3.97
C PHE A 160 -8.75 -12.66 5.31
N ARG A 161 -8.07 -13.09 6.37
CA ARG A 161 -8.16 -12.41 7.68
C ARG A 161 -7.63 -10.98 7.60
N ASP A 162 -6.48 -10.79 6.97
CA ASP A 162 -5.86 -9.48 6.79
C ASP A 162 -6.71 -8.58 5.89
N LEU A 163 -7.11 -9.07 4.72
CA LEU A 163 -7.94 -8.31 3.79
C LEU A 163 -9.29 -7.91 4.40
N LYS A 164 -9.89 -8.75 5.26
CA LYS A 164 -11.10 -8.41 6.02
C LYS A 164 -10.83 -7.35 7.09
N ARG A 165 -9.75 -7.52 7.86
CA ARG A 165 -9.36 -6.59 8.93
C ARG A 165 -9.11 -5.20 8.39
N PHE A 166 -8.40 -5.09 7.27
CA PHE A 166 -8.00 -3.82 6.66
C PHE A 166 -8.90 -3.34 5.52
N LYS A 167 -10.09 -3.91 5.34
CA LYS A 167 -11.03 -3.55 4.24
C LYS A 167 -11.37 -2.06 4.15
N SER A 168 -11.17 -1.30 5.21
CA SER A 168 -11.43 0.15 5.27
C SER A 168 -10.17 0.99 5.04
N ALA A 169 -8.98 0.39 4.95
CA ALA A 169 -7.72 1.11 4.80
C ALA A 169 -7.67 1.91 3.49
N THR A 170 -8.27 1.40 2.41
CA THR A 170 -8.37 2.13 1.13
C THR A 170 -9.13 3.45 1.23
N LYS A 171 -10.12 3.56 2.14
CA LYS A 171 -10.81 4.83 2.40
C LYS A 171 -9.88 5.84 3.06
N PHE A 172 -9.03 5.36 3.97
CA PHE A 172 -8.01 6.19 4.61
C PHE A 172 -6.95 6.63 3.60
N LEU A 173 -6.38 5.71 2.84
CA LEU A 173 -5.40 6.00 1.79
C LEU A 173 -5.90 7.05 0.79
N ASN A 174 -7.19 7.02 0.50
CA ASN A 174 -7.82 7.94 -0.44
C ASN A 174 -8.14 9.31 0.16
N HIS A 175 -7.86 9.56 1.43
CA HIS A 175 -8.17 10.84 2.05
C HIS A 175 -7.09 11.88 1.74
N PRO A 176 -7.42 13.10 1.27
CA PRO A 176 -6.45 14.13 0.91
C PRO A 176 -5.45 14.48 2.02
N SER A 177 -5.85 14.33 3.28
CA SER A 177 -4.98 14.59 4.44
C SER A 177 -3.68 13.79 4.43
N ASN A 178 -3.67 12.60 3.81
CA ASN A 178 -2.48 11.75 3.71
C ASN A 178 -1.39 12.34 2.82
N PHE A 179 -1.76 13.27 1.97
CA PHE A 179 -0.84 13.95 1.05
C PHE A 179 -0.53 15.39 1.50
N THR A 180 -1.11 15.84 2.61
CA THR A 180 -0.93 17.20 3.13
C THR A 180 -0.33 17.17 4.53
N TRP A 181 -1.14 17.26 5.55
CA TRP A 181 -0.69 17.49 6.92
C TRP A 181 -0.32 16.20 7.69
N VAL A 182 -0.85 15.02 7.30
CA VAL A 182 -0.56 13.76 8.01
C VAL A 182 0.93 13.41 7.97
N PRO A 183 1.63 13.44 6.82
CA PRO A 183 3.07 13.17 6.77
C PRO A 183 3.87 14.17 7.61
N GLU A 184 3.51 15.46 7.59
CA GLU A 184 4.17 16.47 8.40
C GLU A 184 4.03 16.21 9.91
N LEU A 185 2.81 15.84 10.34
CA LEU A 185 2.56 15.49 11.73
C LEU A 185 3.33 14.24 12.15
N LEU A 186 3.35 13.22 11.30
CA LEU A 186 4.11 11.98 11.55
C LEU A 186 5.60 12.27 11.64
N GLY A 187 6.15 13.05 10.72
CA GLY A 187 7.56 13.47 10.73
C GLY A 187 7.92 14.25 12.00
N LYS A 188 7.09 15.24 12.38
CA LYS A 188 7.28 15.98 13.64
C LYS A 188 7.20 15.09 14.87
N THR A 189 6.30 14.11 14.88
CA THR A 189 6.16 13.19 16.01
C THR A 189 7.34 12.23 16.07
N ALA A 190 7.76 11.67 14.94
CA ALA A 190 8.93 10.81 14.85
C ALA A 190 10.20 11.57 15.29
N ASN A 191 10.43 12.78 14.82
CA ASN A 191 11.55 13.60 15.27
C ASN A 191 11.54 13.83 16.77
N ARG A 192 10.38 13.99 17.40
CA ARG A 192 10.31 14.13 18.88
C ARG A 192 10.68 12.84 19.61
N VAL A 193 10.34 11.70 19.01
CA VAL A 193 10.64 10.39 19.60
C VAL A 193 12.12 10.02 19.45
N PHE A 194 12.69 10.28 18.26
CA PHE A 194 14.03 9.81 17.89
C PHE A 194 15.15 10.85 18.05
N ARG A 195 14.81 12.14 18.23
CA ARG A 195 15.79 13.23 18.33
C ARG A 195 16.57 13.26 19.66
N GLU A 196 16.20 12.42 20.60
CA GLU A 196 16.68 12.46 21.99
C GLU A 196 18.03 11.72 22.22
N ILE A 197 18.82 11.52 21.19
CA ILE A 197 20.18 10.99 21.38
C ILE A 197 21.05 12.16 21.82
N GLY A 198 21.33 12.21 23.14
CA GLY A 198 22.14 13.27 23.77
C GLY A 198 21.37 14.44 24.38
N GLU A 199 20.04 14.45 24.35
CA GLU A 199 19.17 15.45 24.99
C GLU A 199 18.33 14.82 26.11
N GLU A 200 17.72 15.65 26.95
CA GLU A 200 16.78 15.21 28.00
C GLU A 200 15.57 14.51 27.36
N LYS A 201 15.28 13.31 27.81
CA LYS A 201 14.18 12.48 27.25
C LYS A 201 12.82 13.03 27.66
N ILE A 202 11.96 13.23 26.68
CA ILE A 202 10.59 13.67 26.91
C ILE A 202 9.71 12.41 27.13
N PRO A 203 8.96 12.31 28.23
CA PRO A 203 8.04 11.20 28.42
C PRO A 203 7.06 11.02 27.27
N ALA A 204 6.84 9.78 26.82
CA ALA A 204 5.97 9.45 25.70
C ALA A 204 4.56 10.06 25.84
N GLU A 205 4.06 10.14 27.07
CA GLU A 205 2.78 10.81 27.38
C GLU A 205 2.77 12.30 26.97
N LYS A 206 3.85 13.04 27.28
CA LYS A 206 3.98 14.45 26.89
C LYS A 206 4.06 14.62 25.37
N ILE A 207 4.74 13.69 24.68
CA ILE A 207 4.80 13.67 23.21
C ILE A 207 3.39 13.44 22.63
N MET A 208 2.66 12.46 23.15
CA MET A 208 1.28 12.17 22.72
C MET A 208 0.33 13.35 22.97
N LEU A 209 0.41 14.00 24.12
CA LEU A 209 -0.40 15.17 24.44
C LEU A 209 -0.09 16.35 23.50
N LYS A 210 1.18 16.59 23.17
CA LYS A 210 1.61 17.63 22.24
C LYS A 210 1.10 17.35 20.82
N THR A 211 1.26 16.13 20.35
CA THR A 211 0.74 15.66 19.05
C THR A 211 -0.79 15.79 18.98
N ARG A 212 -1.51 15.42 20.06
CA ARG A 212 -2.96 15.57 20.13
C ARG A 212 -3.43 17.05 20.08
N LYS A 213 -2.68 17.96 20.73
CA LYS A 213 -2.96 19.40 20.67
C LYS A 213 -2.76 19.95 19.25
N GLU A 214 -1.71 19.52 18.55
CA GLU A 214 -1.46 19.92 17.15
C GLU A 214 -2.54 19.37 16.20
N LEU A 215 -2.91 18.11 16.35
CA LEU A 215 -4.04 17.52 15.63
C LEU A 215 -5.33 18.34 15.78
N ARG A 216 -5.63 18.79 17.00
CA ARG A 216 -6.82 19.61 17.24
C ARG A 216 -6.72 20.97 16.56
N LYS A 217 -5.54 21.61 16.56
CA LYS A 217 -5.31 22.89 15.85
C LYS A 217 -5.48 22.72 14.33
N ILE A 218 -4.88 21.67 13.76
CA ILE A 218 -4.98 21.37 12.33
C ILE A 218 -6.42 21.07 11.93
N ASN A 219 -7.14 20.29 12.74
CA ASN A 219 -8.53 19.93 12.48
C ASN A 219 -9.47 21.16 12.58
N LYS A 220 -9.17 22.11 13.47
CA LYS A 220 -9.91 23.37 13.60
C LYS A 220 -9.63 24.33 12.43
N ALA A 221 -8.40 24.33 11.91
CA ALA A 221 -8.00 25.15 10.77
C ALA A 221 -8.55 24.60 9.43
N ASN A 222 -8.69 23.29 9.31
CA ASN A 222 -9.20 22.63 8.11
C ASN A 222 -10.69 22.28 8.27
N LYS A 223 -11.59 23.17 7.87
CA LYS A 223 -13.06 22.93 7.88
C LYS A 223 -13.52 21.66 7.13
N LYS A 224 -12.66 21.05 6.32
CA LYS A 224 -12.84 19.76 5.60
C LYS A 224 -11.94 18.63 6.13
N GLY A 225 -11.32 18.79 7.31
CA GLY A 225 -10.48 17.77 7.92
C GLY A 225 -11.24 16.50 8.27
N MET A 226 -10.52 15.39 8.44
CA MET A 226 -11.08 14.18 9.05
C MET A 226 -11.72 14.57 10.37
N GLY A 227 -13.03 14.41 10.52
CA GLY A 227 -13.71 14.66 11.77
C GLY A 227 -13.09 13.83 12.92
N PHE A 228 -13.29 14.27 14.15
CA PHE A 228 -12.80 13.61 15.38
C PHE A 228 -12.98 12.08 15.38
N PHE A 229 -14.09 11.58 14.82
CA PHE A 229 -14.35 10.14 14.65
C PHE A 229 -13.42 9.44 13.65
N GLY A 230 -12.91 10.13 12.63
CA GLY A 230 -11.93 9.57 11.69
C GLY A 230 -10.57 9.36 12.36
N ILE A 231 -10.16 10.30 13.20
CA ILE A 231 -8.90 10.24 13.97
C ILE A 231 -9.00 9.19 15.09
N MET A 232 -10.15 9.10 15.78
CA MET A 232 -10.39 8.03 16.76
C MET A 232 -10.41 6.63 16.13
N ARG A 233 -10.93 6.48 14.92
CA ARG A 233 -10.87 5.22 14.18
C ARG A 233 -9.44 4.81 13.81
N LEU A 234 -8.56 5.76 13.51
CA LEU A 234 -7.12 5.52 13.36
C LEU A 234 -6.50 5.02 14.68
N GLY A 235 -6.79 5.69 15.79
CA GLY A 235 -6.32 5.28 17.13
C GLY A 235 -6.90 3.93 17.59
N LEU A 236 -8.10 3.56 17.15
CA LEU A 236 -8.71 2.25 17.43
C LEU A 236 -8.18 1.13 16.53
N LEU A 237 -7.72 1.45 15.32
CA LEU A 237 -7.00 0.48 14.48
C LEU A 237 -5.63 0.12 15.07
N THR A 238 -4.96 1.06 15.74
CA THR A 238 -3.70 0.81 16.45
C THR A 238 -3.89 0.14 17.83
N ARG A 239 -5.09 0.19 18.43
CA ARG A 239 -5.40 -0.49 19.69
C ARG A 239 -5.77 -1.97 19.55
N LYS A 240 -5.94 -2.46 18.33
CA LYS A 240 -6.25 -3.87 18.02
C LYS A 240 -5.05 -4.61 17.38
N LEU A 241 -3.89 -3.98 17.37
CA LEU A 241 -2.57 -4.57 17.18
C LEU A 241 -1.94 -4.83 18.54
#